data_2411e88c031013c0845a0d9b0ecd7e23
#
_entry.id   2411e88c031013c0845a0d9b0ecd7e23
#
_cell.length_a   1.000
_cell.length_b   1.000
_cell.length_c   1.000
_cell.angle_alpha   90.00
_cell.angle_beta   90.00
_cell.angle_gamma   90.00
#
_symmetry.space_group_name_H-M   'P 1'
#
loop_
_entity.id
_entity.type
_entity.pdbx_description
1 polymer ?
#
loop_
_entity_poly.entity_id
_entity_poly.type
_entity_poly.pdbx_seq_one_letter_code
_entity_poly.pdbx_strand_id
1 'polypeptide(L)'
;HFDVKVDTIKKKILPELSDEWAHNNFGFENLADMRTQIAQSIKDQKEMNKQRRVENECLAAIASRVEGEMPTAMCELQEVNLLQSFYQQLSQNGYTFDQYLDTMKISSEQFKQDMKQQAEDTVRQDMALDAWARHNKIEATAEEVSAEFQKANVDDPVAVEAEWKVAGRLPLIDEGVVRTKALNDIVAKATVTEVEPKAAKPKEAKKTTAKKSTAKSTAKKTTKKEKDEEAK
;
A
#
# COMPACT_ATOMS: atom_id res chain seq x y z
N HIS A 1 -23.19 15.67 34.48
CA HIS A 1 -23.75 14.36 34.81
C HIS A 1 -24.42 13.78 33.60
N PHE A 2 -24.10 12.53 33.30
CA PHE A 2 -24.77 11.77 32.22
C PHE A 2 -25.46 10.58 32.89
N ASP A 3 -26.77 10.48 32.70
CA ASP A 3 -27.53 9.30 33.12
C ASP A 3 -27.57 8.33 31.93
N VAL A 4 -26.94 7.19 32.09
CA VAL A 4 -26.87 6.16 31.06
C VAL A 4 -27.74 4.98 31.44
N LYS A 5 -28.79 4.73 30.65
CA LYS A 5 -29.63 3.55 30.77
C LYS A 5 -29.25 2.54 29.71
N VAL A 6 -28.87 1.34 30.15
CA VAL A 6 -28.55 0.24 29.24
C VAL A 6 -29.84 -0.51 28.90
N ASP A 7 -30.34 -0.33 27.68
CA ASP A 7 -31.61 -0.97 27.24
C ASP A 7 -31.41 -2.42 26.77
N THR A 8 -30.27 -2.71 26.14
CA THR A 8 -29.97 -4.07 25.64
C THR A 8 -28.48 -4.37 25.69
N ILE A 9 -28.15 -5.61 26.04
CA ILE A 9 -26.80 -6.17 25.94
C ILE A 9 -26.84 -7.28 24.90
N LYS A 10 -26.06 -7.13 23.81
CA LYS A 10 -25.94 -8.15 22.76
C LYS A 10 -24.62 -8.89 22.93
N LYS A 11 -24.68 -10.23 22.94
CA LYS A 11 -23.49 -11.09 22.90
C LYS A 11 -23.32 -11.61 21.48
N LYS A 12 -22.14 -11.43 20.89
CA LYS A 12 -21.79 -12.03 19.60
C LYS A 12 -21.53 -13.52 19.81
N ILE A 13 -22.41 -14.35 19.25
CA ILE A 13 -22.25 -15.81 19.23
C ILE A 13 -21.70 -16.16 17.86
N LEU A 14 -20.51 -16.79 17.82
CA LEU A 14 -19.94 -17.31 16.59
C LEU A 14 -20.49 -18.72 16.33
N PRO A 15 -20.77 -19.08 15.07
CA PRO A 15 -21.17 -20.43 14.73
C PRO A 15 -20.05 -21.43 15.03
N GLU A 16 -20.41 -22.66 15.34
CA GLU A 16 -19.44 -23.74 15.43
C GLU A 16 -18.89 -24.08 14.05
N LEU A 17 -17.58 -24.26 13.98
CA LEU A 17 -16.91 -24.66 12.76
C LEU A 17 -17.16 -26.15 12.53
N SER A 18 -18.07 -26.45 11.61
CA SER A 18 -18.40 -27.82 11.18
C SER A 18 -18.19 -27.98 9.67
N ASP A 19 -18.14 -29.20 9.19
CA ASP A 19 -18.05 -29.49 7.75
C ASP A 19 -19.27 -28.93 7.01
N GLU A 20 -20.45 -29.03 7.61
CA GLU A 20 -21.69 -28.44 7.07
C GLU A 20 -21.59 -26.90 6.99
N TRP A 21 -20.99 -26.26 8.00
CA TRP A 21 -20.79 -24.82 7.98
C TRP A 21 -19.83 -24.41 6.85
N ALA A 22 -18.74 -25.15 6.64
CA ALA A 22 -17.79 -24.88 5.55
C ALA A 22 -18.44 -25.04 4.17
N HIS A 23 -19.26 -26.09 4.02
CA HIS A 23 -19.98 -26.34 2.78
C HIS A 23 -21.05 -25.27 2.49
N ASN A 24 -21.91 -24.97 3.45
CA ASN A 24 -23.06 -24.08 3.23
C ASN A 24 -22.66 -22.61 3.07
N ASN A 25 -21.58 -22.15 3.70
CA ASN A 25 -21.18 -20.76 3.65
C ASN A 25 -20.11 -20.44 2.59
N PHE A 26 -19.27 -21.42 2.24
CA PHE A 26 -18.12 -21.18 1.38
C PHE A 26 -17.98 -22.19 0.24
N GLY A 27 -18.79 -23.24 0.19
CA GLY A 27 -18.77 -24.24 -0.89
C GLY A 27 -17.62 -25.24 -0.83
N PHE A 28 -16.90 -25.33 0.31
CA PHE A 28 -15.86 -26.34 0.50
C PHE A 28 -16.47 -27.69 0.83
N GLU A 29 -15.78 -28.77 0.50
CA GLU A 29 -16.29 -30.12 0.82
C GLU A 29 -16.37 -30.38 2.33
N ASN A 30 -15.37 -29.93 3.09
CA ASN A 30 -15.28 -30.06 4.54
C ASN A 30 -14.30 -29.02 5.12
N LEU A 31 -14.18 -28.97 6.46
CA LEU A 31 -13.25 -28.07 7.14
C LEU A 31 -11.78 -28.35 6.84
N ALA A 32 -11.41 -29.60 6.59
CA ALA A 32 -10.03 -29.95 6.27
C ALA A 32 -9.64 -29.40 4.89
N ASP A 33 -10.52 -29.54 3.91
CA ASP A 33 -10.36 -28.95 2.57
C ASP A 33 -10.27 -27.43 2.65
N MET A 34 -11.20 -26.78 3.36
CA MET A 34 -11.18 -25.34 3.59
C MET A 34 -9.84 -24.86 4.18
N ARG A 35 -9.34 -25.54 5.21
CA ARG A 35 -8.04 -25.22 5.83
C ARG A 35 -6.89 -25.38 4.86
N THR A 36 -6.91 -26.42 4.05
CA THR A 36 -5.87 -26.71 3.05
C THR A 36 -5.84 -25.62 1.99
N GLN A 37 -7.01 -25.23 1.46
CA GLN A 37 -7.10 -24.18 0.43
C GLN A 37 -6.72 -22.79 0.99
N ILE A 38 -7.14 -22.46 2.22
CA ILE A 38 -6.72 -21.23 2.89
C ILE A 38 -5.21 -21.24 3.12
N ALA A 39 -4.64 -22.34 3.59
CA ALA A 39 -3.19 -22.44 3.81
C ALA A 39 -2.41 -22.30 2.50
N GLN A 40 -2.90 -22.89 1.41
CA GLN A 40 -2.30 -22.72 0.08
C GLN A 40 -2.40 -21.27 -0.40
N SER A 41 -3.58 -20.65 -0.29
CA SER A 41 -3.77 -19.24 -0.66
C SER A 41 -2.83 -18.29 0.11
N ILE A 42 -2.68 -18.50 1.42
CA ILE A 42 -1.73 -17.73 2.23
C ILE A 42 -0.28 -17.97 1.79
N LYS A 43 0.08 -19.21 1.43
CA LYS A 43 1.41 -19.53 0.93
C LYS A 43 1.69 -18.83 -0.40
N ASP A 44 0.75 -18.91 -1.33
CA ASP A 44 0.87 -18.27 -2.64
C ASP A 44 0.95 -16.73 -2.51
N GLN A 45 0.15 -16.14 -1.62
CA GLN A 45 0.22 -14.72 -1.33
C GLN A 45 1.56 -14.31 -0.71
N LYS A 46 2.11 -15.12 0.19
CA LYS A 46 3.44 -14.87 0.77
C LYS A 46 4.54 -14.96 -0.28
N GLU A 47 4.47 -15.92 -1.19
CA GLU A 47 5.45 -16.07 -2.26
C GLU A 47 5.40 -14.89 -3.23
N MET A 48 4.21 -14.46 -3.64
CA MET A 48 4.05 -13.24 -4.45
C MET A 48 4.59 -12.00 -3.73
N ASN A 49 4.33 -11.85 -2.43
CA ASN A 49 4.84 -10.72 -1.65
C ASN A 49 6.37 -10.78 -1.51
N LYS A 50 6.94 -11.97 -1.37
CA LYS A 50 8.39 -12.18 -1.34
C LYS A 50 9.01 -11.76 -2.67
N GLN A 51 8.46 -12.22 -3.77
CA GLN A 51 8.94 -11.85 -5.11
C GLN A 51 8.90 -10.34 -5.34
N ARG A 52 7.77 -9.69 -5.08
CA ARG A 52 7.64 -8.22 -5.18
C ARG A 52 8.64 -7.48 -4.31
N ARG A 53 8.91 -8.01 -3.12
CA ARG A 53 9.91 -7.42 -2.23
C ARG A 53 11.31 -7.51 -2.82
N VAL A 54 11.69 -8.67 -3.36
CA VAL A 54 12.99 -8.85 -4.04
C VAL A 54 13.11 -7.91 -5.22
N GLU A 55 12.08 -7.81 -6.07
CA GLU A 55 12.04 -6.89 -7.20
C GLU A 55 12.24 -5.44 -6.75
N ASN A 56 11.51 -5.00 -5.73
CA ASN A 56 11.62 -3.64 -5.19
C ASN A 56 13.00 -3.34 -4.57
N GLU A 57 13.57 -4.30 -3.83
CA GLU A 57 14.89 -4.13 -3.24
C GLU A 57 16.00 -4.10 -4.33
N CYS A 58 15.89 -4.93 -5.36
CA CYS A 58 16.79 -4.88 -6.51
C CYS A 58 16.68 -3.55 -7.25
N LEU A 59 15.44 -3.09 -7.50
CA LEU A 59 15.18 -1.82 -8.17
C LEU A 59 15.73 -0.64 -7.38
N ALA A 60 15.49 -0.60 -6.07
CA ALA A 60 16.05 0.42 -5.19
C ALA A 60 17.59 0.42 -5.19
N ALA A 61 18.19 -0.77 -5.19
CA ALA A 61 19.64 -0.91 -5.20
C ALA A 61 20.29 -0.39 -6.49
N ILE A 62 19.68 -0.59 -7.67
CA ILE A 62 20.18 -0.03 -8.92
C ILE A 62 19.90 1.46 -9.03
N ALA A 63 18.69 1.90 -8.62
CA ALA A 63 18.31 3.31 -8.63
C ALA A 63 19.25 4.16 -7.76
N SER A 64 19.70 3.63 -6.62
CA SER A 64 20.67 4.31 -5.74
C SER A 64 22.04 4.56 -6.39
N ARG A 65 22.35 3.91 -7.50
CA ARG A 65 23.60 4.09 -8.25
C ARG A 65 23.47 5.16 -9.35
N VAL A 66 22.28 5.67 -9.58
CA VAL A 66 22.04 6.76 -10.55
C VAL A 66 22.51 8.06 -9.92
N GLU A 67 23.55 8.66 -10.48
CA GLU A 67 24.11 9.94 -10.05
C GLU A 67 23.48 11.10 -10.84
N GLY A 68 23.38 12.26 -10.19
CA GLY A 68 22.86 13.47 -10.78
C GLY A 68 21.40 13.77 -10.48
N GLU A 69 20.95 14.93 -10.92
CA GLU A 69 19.57 15.39 -10.79
C GLU A 69 18.69 14.78 -11.89
N MET A 70 17.47 14.44 -11.54
CA MET A 70 16.52 13.89 -12.50
C MET A 70 15.97 15.03 -13.39
N PRO A 71 15.74 14.78 -14.69
CA PRO A 71 15.18 15.79 -15.59
C PRO A 71 13.82 16.28 -15.10
N THR A 72 13.71 17.58 -14.85
CA THR A 72 12.50 18.19 -14.27
C THR A 72 11.25 17.88 -15.09
N ALA A 73 11.35 17.94 -16.42
CA ALA A 73 10.21 17.66 -17.30
C ALA A 73 9.70 16.21 -17.17
N MET A 74 10.58 15.23 -16.93
CA MET A 74 10.19 13.86 -16.70
C MET A 74 9.52 13.68 -15.34
N CYS A 75 10.05 14.34 -14.31
CA CYS A 75 9.46 14.33 -12.97
C CYS A 75 8.06 14.97 -12.96
N GLU A 76 7.88 16.10 -13.63
CA GLU A 76 6.59 16.78 -13.74
C GLU A 76 5.55 15.91 -14.48
N LEU A 77 5.96 15.28 -15.59
CA LEU A 77 5.08 14.35 -16.31
C LEU A 77 4.69 13.16 -15.44
N GLN A 78 5.64 12.59 -14.73
CA GLN A 78 5.39 11.45 -13.84
C GLN A 78 4.51 11.84 -12.65
N GLU A 79 4.68 13.03 -12.08
CA GLU A 79 3.80 13.57 -11.03
C GLU A 79 2.34 13.63 -11.52
N VAL A 80 2.12 14.16 -12.74
CA VAL A 80 0.78 14.21 -13.35
C VAL A 80 0.19 12.81 -13.51
N ASN A 81 0.97 11.83 -13.99
CA ASN A 81 0.53 10.45 -14.17
C ASN A 81 0.17 9.79 -12.83
N LEU A 82 0.99 10.00 -11.80
CA LEU A 82 0.73 9.49 -10.45
C LEU A 82 -0.55 10.08 -9.86
N LEU A 83 -0.73 11.40 -9.97
CA LEU A 83 -1.93 12.08 -9.51
C LEU A 83 -3.18 11.59 -10.24
N GLN A 84 -3.12 11.43 -11.55
CA GLN A 84 -4.24 10.93 -12.35
C GLN A 84 -4.63 9.51 -11.91
N SER A 85 -3.66 8.62 -11.78
CA SER A 85 -3.88 7.24 -11.31
C SER A 85 -4.45 7.21 -9.89
N PHE A 86 -3.94 8.06 -9.01
CA PHE A 86 -4.40 8.18 -7.64
C PHE A 86 -5.87 8.63 -7.57
N TYR A 87 -6.25 9.68 -8.31
CA TYR A 87 -7.65 10.15 -8.34
C TYR A 87 -8.59 9.11 -8.95
N GLN A 88 -8.14 8.39 -9.97
CA GLN A 88 -8.91 7.28 -10.54
C GLN A 88 -9.16 6.18 -9.50
N GLN A 89 -8.14 5.80 -8.75
CA GLN A 89 -8.24 4.80 -7.69
C GLN A 89 -9.16 5.25 -6.54
N LEU A 90 -9.07 6.52 -6.12
CA LEU A 90 -9.99 7.09 -5.13
C LEU A 90 -11.44 7.00 -5.60
N SER A 91 -11.70 7.39 -6.85
CA SER A 91 -13.04 7.34 -7.44
C SER A 91 -13.60 5.92 -7.48
N GLN A 92 -12.78 4.93 -7.88
CA GLN A 92 -13.17 3.52 -7.90
C GLN A 92 -13.52 2.98 -6.52
N ASN A 93 -12.85 3.45 -5.48
CA ASN A 93 -13.09 3.06 -4.10
C ASN A 93 -14.18 3.90 -3.40
N GLY A 94 -14.76 4.89 -4.09
CA GLY A 94 -15.80 5.76 -3.55
C GLY A 94 -15.31 6.75 -2.48
N TYR A 95 -14.01 7.04 -2.43
CA TYR A 95 -13.44 8.02 -1.51
C TYR A 95 -13.24 9.38 -2.19
N THR A 96 -13.44 10.46 -1.41
CA THR A 96 -13.00 11.79 -1.80
C THR A 96 -11.56 12.05 -1.35
N PHE A 97 -10.90 13.04 -1.98
CA PHE A 97 -9.54 13.41 -1.60
C PHE A 97 -9.46 13.88 -0.13
N ASP A 98 -10.43 14.67 0.34
CA ASP A 98 -10.46 15.14 1.72
C ASP A 98 -10.62 13.98 2.72
N GLN A 99 -11.49 13.00 2.41
CA GLN A 99 -11.63 11.80 3.23
C GLN A 99 -10.33 10.97 3.30
N TYR A 100 -9.57 10.91 2.21
CA TYR A 100 -8.27 10.27 2.20
C TYR A 100 -7.29 11.01 3.11
N LEU A 101 -7.15 12.34 2.98
CA LEU A 101 -6.27 13.14 3.82
C LEU A 101 -6.60 12.99 5.31
N ASP A 102 -7.89 13.04 5.66
CA ASP A 102 -8.36 12.86 7.04
C ASP A 102 -8.04 11.47 7.59
N THR A 103 -8.23 10.42 6.76
CA THR A 103 -7.94 9.02 7.15
C THR A 103 -6.46 8.81 7.37
N MET A 104 -5.63 9.35 6.47
CA MET A 104 -4.17 9.23 6.53
C MET A 104 -3.53 10.23 7.51
N LYS A 105 -4.30 11.24 7.98
CA LYS A 105 -3.85 12.32 8.87
C LYS A 105 -2.67 13.10 8.30
N ILE A 106 -2.70 13.38 7.01
CA ILE A 106 -1.68 14.16 6.30
C ILE A 106 -2.29 15.46 5.75
N SER A 107 -1.47 16.48 5.60
CA SER A 107 -1.89 17.74 4.96
C SER A 107 -1.80 17.62 3.43
N SER A 108 -2.51 18.51 2.73
CA SER A 108 -2.43 18.61 1.26
C SER A 108 -1.02 18.96 0.79
N GLU A 109 -0.27 19.78 1.55
CA GLU A 109 1.13 20.09 1.26
C GLU A 109 2.03 18.86 1.40
N GLN A 110 1.85 18.09 2.47
CA GLN A 110 2.61 16.85 2.66
C GLN A 110 2.33 15.87 1.53
N PHE A 111 1.05 15.69 1.16
CA PHE A 111 0.67 14.85 0.04
C PHE A 111 1.34 15.26 -1.27
N LYS A 112 1.39 16.57 -1.58
CA LYS A 112 2.06 17.06 -2.79
C LYS A 112 3.57 16.78 -2.76
N GLN A 113 4.22 16.98 -1.62
CA GLN A 113 5.63 16.67 -1.46
C GLN A 113 5.92 15.19 -1.65
N ASP A 114 5.08 14.33 -1.07
CA ASP A 114 5.20 12.88 -1.20
C ASP A 114 5.02 12.44 -2.66
N MET A 115 4.04 13.01 -3.38
CA MET A 115 3.83 12.73 -4.81
C MET A 115 5.02 13.17 -5.67
N LYS A 116 5.57 14.34 -5.39
CA LYS A 116 6.76 14.83 -6.10
C LYS A 116 7.98 13.96 -5.86
N GLN A 117 8.21 13.58 -4.61
CA GLN A 117 9.30 12.67 -4.26
C GLN A 117 9.12 11.30 -4.93
N GLN A 118 7.90 10.76 -4.91
CA GLN A 118 7.59 9.50 -5.56
C GLN A 118 7.80 9.57 -7.07
N ALA A 119 7.45 10.70 -7.71
CA ALA A 119 7.69 10.91 -9.13
C ALA A 119 9.19 10.91 -9.46
N GLU A 120 10.00 11.63 -8.66
CA GLU A 120 11.46 11.64 -8.84
C GLU A 120 12.06 10.24 -8.65
N ASP A 121 11.64 9.52 -7.61
CA ASP A 121 12.11 8.16 -7.35
C ASP A 121 11.75 7.21 -8.50
N THR A 122 10.55 7.33 -9.06
CA THR A 122 10.10 6.53 -10.21
C THR A 122 10.94 6.84 -11.45
N VAL A 123 11.16 8.12 -11.76
CA VAL A 123 12.00 8.53 -12.91
C VAL A 123 13.43 7.99 -12.74
N ARG A 124 13.97 8.06 -11.53
CA ARG A 124 15.31 7.52 -11.21
C ARG A 124 15.39 6.01 -11.44
N GLN A 125 14.35 5.28 -11.04
CA GLN A 125 14.23 3.83 -11.26
C GLN A 125 14.13 3.50 -12.75
N ASP A 126 13.31 4.23 -13.50
CA ASP A 126 13.16 4.05 -14.94
C ASP A 126 14.48 4.29 -15.68
N MET A 127 15.17 5.37 -15.35
CA MET A 127 16.50 5.66 -15.93
C MET A 127 17.53 4.59 -15.61
N ALA A 128 17.48 4.01 -14.40
CA ALA A 128 18.36 2.91 -14.01
C ALA A 128 18.08 1.65 -14.85
N LEU A 129 16.81 1.31 -15.04
CA LEU A 129 16.40 0.18 -15.88
C LEU A 129 16.77 0.39 -17.35
N ASP A 130 16.56 1.59 -17.89
CA ASP A 130 16.93 1.95 -19.27
C ASP A 130 18.46 1.87 -19.47
N ALA A 131 19.24 2.30 -18.50
CA ALA A 131 20.69 2.19 -18.55
C ALA A 131 21.15 0.73 -18.50
N TRP A 132 20.51 -0.09 -17.64
CA TRP A 132 20.77 -1.52 -17.56
C TRP A 132 20.42 -2.24 -18.86
N ALA A 133 19.24 -1.94 -19.42
CA ALA A 133 18.80 -2.53 -20.68
C ALA A 133 19.74 -2.22 -21.83
N ARG A 134 20.16 -0.95 -21.96
CA ARG A 134 21.17 -0.54 -22.97
C ARG A 134 22.49 -1.25 -22.81
N HIS A 135 23.00 -1.34 -21.58
CA HIS A 135 24.27 -2.02 -21.28
C HIS A 135 24.21 -3.51 -21.66
N ASN A 136 23.11 -4.20 -21.34
CA ASN A 136 22.94 -5.62 -21.60
C ASN A 136 22.30 -5.92 -22.95
N LYS A 137 22.04 -4.90 -23.79
CA LYS A 137 21.40 -5.02 -25.12
C LYS A 137 20.06 -5.76 -25.05
N ILE A 138 19.26 -5.42 -24.06
CA ILE A 138 17.91 -5.97 -23.87
C ILE A 138 16.96 -5.17 -24.75
N GLU A 139 16.30 -5.86 -25.65
CA GLU A 139 15.33 -5.29 -26.60
C GLU A 139 13.99 -6.04 -26.46
N ALA A 140 12.89 -5.37 -26.76
CA ALA A 140 11.59 -6.02 -26.87
C ALA A 140 11.41 -6.56 -28.30
N THR A 141 10.71 -7.69 -28.41
CA THR A 141 10.28 -8.21 -29.72
C THR A 141 8.85 -7.77 -30.03
N ALA A 142 8.48 -7.75 -31.31
CA ALA A 142 7.12 -7.40 -31.71
C ALA A 142 6.08 -8.32 -31.06
N GLU A 143 6.40 -9.60 -30.87
CA GLU A 143 5.54 -10.58 -30.23
C GLU A 143 5.34 -10.26 -28.74
N GLU A 144 6.40 -9.81 -28.03
CA GLU A 144 6.32 -9.40 -26.63
C GLU A 144 5.46 -8.14 -26.46
N VAL A 145 5.60 -7.18 -27.36
CA VAL A 145 4.76 -5.97 -27.39
C VAL A 145 3.30 -6.33 -27.66
N SER A 146 3.02 -7.19 -28.65
CA SER A 146 1.65 -7.65 -28.92
C SER A 146 1.07 -8.43 -27.72
N ALA A 147 1.89 -9.21 -27.02
CA ALA A 147 1.45 -9.95 -25.84
C ALA A 147 0.98 -9.02 -24.68
N GLU A 148 1.52 -7.81 -24.58
CA GLU A 148 1.04 -6.85 -23.56
C GLU A 148 -0.40 -6.38 -23.87
N PHE A 149 -0.76 -6.18 -25.13
CA PHE A 149 -2.14 -5.88 -25.50
C PHE A 149 -3.09 -7.06 -25.21
N GLN A 150 -2.62 -8.32 -25.34
CA GLN A 150 -3.42 -9.50 -24.98
C GLN A 150 -3.65 -9.62 -23.47
N LYS A 151 -2.71 -9.17 -22.65
CA LYS A 151 -2.85 -9.12 -21.18
C LYS A 151 -3.75 -7.98 -20.71
N ALA A 152 -3.84 -6.90 -21.49
CA ALA A 152 -4.75 -5.81 -21.20
C ALA A 152 -6.18 -6.33 -21.36
N ASN A 153 -7.02 -6.13 -20.34
CA ASN A 153 -8.41 -6.59 -20.36
C ASN A 153 -9.28 -5.67 -21.24
N VAL A 154 -9.01 -5.69 -22.55
CA VAL A 154 -9.71 -4.91 -23.59
C VAL A 154 -10.48 -5.86 -24.51
N ASP A 155 -11.59 -5.38 -25.08
CA ASP A 155 -12.49 -6.20 -25.89
C ASP A 155 -11.83 -6.72 -27.18
N ASP A 156 -11.00 -5.89 -27.84
CA ASP A 156 -10.26 -6.26 -29.06
C ASP A 156 -8.80 -5.79 -28.99
N PRO A 157 -7.90 -6.63 -28.44
CA PRO A 157 -6.48 -6.29 -28.32
C PRO A 157 -5.80 -6.00 -29.67
N VAL A 158 -6.22 -6.66 -30.74
CA VAL A 158 -5.63 -6.49 -32.08
C VAL A 158 -6.01 -5.12 -32.67
N ALA A 159 -7.27 -4.72 -32.53
CA ALA A 159 -7.72 -3.41 -32.97
C ALA A 159 -7.02 -2.29 -32.19
N VAL A 160 -6.89 -2.44 -30.86
CA VAL A 160 -6.19 -1.47 -30.02
C VAL A 160 -4.71 -1.37 -30.38
N GLU A 161 -4.02 -2.48 -30.61
CA GLU A 161 -2.63 -2.49 -31.07
C GLU A 161 -2.48 -1.75 -32.42
N ALA A 162 -3.38 -2.00 -33.37
CA ALA A 162 -3.37 -1.33 -34.66
C ALA A 162 -3.59 0.19 -34.52
N GLU A 163 -4.50 0.61 -33.66
CA GLU A 163 -4.73 2.03 -33.34
C GLU A 163 -3.46 2.66 -32.74
N TRP A 164 -2.83 2.02 -31.77
CA TRP A 164 -1.61 2.51 -31.14
C TRP A 164 -0.46 2.60 -32.13
N LYS A 165 -0.37 1.65 -33.07
CA LYS A 165 0.61 1.68 -34.16
C LYS A 165 0.41 2.89 -35.07
N VAL A 166 -0.83 3.15 -35.48
CA VAL A 166 -1.16 4.32 -36.31
C VAL A 166 -0.89 5.64 -35.56
N ALA A 167 -1.19 5.67 -34.26
CA ALA A 167 -0.94 6.82 -33.40
C ALA A 167 0.55 7.03 -33.03
N GLY A 168 1.45 6.12 -33.43
CA GLY A 168 2.88 6.19 -33.09
C GLY A 168 3.17 5.98 -31.59
N ARG A 169 2.31 5.27 -30.85
CA ARG A 169 2.40 5.07 -29.41
C ARG A 169 3.06 3.75 -28.99
N LEU A 170 3.31 2.83 -29.93
CA LEU A 170 3.95 1.55 -29.63
C LEU A 170 5.26 1.66 -28.84
N PRO A 171 6.12 2.69 -29.06
CA PRO A 171 7.34 2.86 -28.27
C PRO A 171 7.12 2.93 -26.76
N LEU A 172 5.96 3.40 -26.31
CA LEU A 172 5.62 3.46 -24.89
C LEU A 172 5.45 2.05 -24.27
N ILE A 173 4.88 1.13 -25.04
CA ILE A 173 4.75 -0.28 -24.62
C ILE A 173 6.10 -0.99 -24.72
N ASP A 174 6.85 -0.72 -25.81
CA ASP A 174 8.20 -1.24 -26.01
C ASP A 174 9.11 -0.93 -24.83
N GLU A 175 9.17 0.35 -24.40
CA GLU A 175 9.91 0.78 -23.22
C GLU A 175 9.47 0.03 -21.95
N GLY A 176 8.18 -0.16 -21.75
CA GLY A 176 7.62 -0.91 -20.60
C GLY A 176 8.08 -2.38 -20.60
N VAL A 177 8.04 -3.03 -21.77
CA VAL A 177 8.51 -4.41 -21.95
C VAL A 177 10.00 -4.51 -21.68
N VAL A 178 10.81 -3.60 -22.25
CA VAL A 178 12.27 -3.54 -22.06
C VAL A 178 12.62 -3.38 -20.58
N ARG A 179 11.96 -2.46 -19.86
CA ARG A 179 12.16 -2.24 -18.42
C ARG A 179 11.79 -3.46 -17.59
N THR A 180 10.68 -4.13 -17.94
CA THR A 180 10.27 -5.38 -17.28
C THR A 180 11.31 -6.48 -17.47
N LYS A 181 11.84 -6.64 -18.69
CA LYS A 181 12.92 -7.60 -19.00
C LYS A 181 14.21 -7.25 -18.27
N ALA A 182 14.55 -5.97 -18.18
CA ALA A 182 15.72 -5.49 -17.44
C ALA A 182 15.60 -5.82 -15.95
N LEU A 183 14.43 -5.58 -15.33
CA LEU A 183 14.19 -5.91 -13.94
C LEU A 183 14.30 -7.42 -13.70
N ASN A 184 13.71 -8.25 -14.55
CA ASN A 184 13.80 -9.70 -14.47
C ASN A 184 15.26 -10.19 -14.58
N ASP A 185 16.04 -9.60 -15.47
CA ASP A 185 17.47 -9.93 -15.64
C ASP A 185 18.29 -9.53 -14.39
N ILE A 186 17.98 -8.37 -13.78
CA ILE A 186 18.60 -7.93 -12.53
C ILE A 186 18.28 -8.90 -11.39
N VAL A 187 17.00 -9.25 -11.23
CA VAL A 187 16.53 -10.19 -10.20
C VAL A 187 17.18 -11.57 -10.37
N ALA A 188 17.30 -12.05 -11.61
CA ALA A 188 17.96 -13.33 -11.91
C ALA A 188 19.46 -13.34 -11.58
N LYS A 189 20.12 -12.20 -11.67
CA LYS A 189 21.55 -12.02 -11.34
C LYS A 189 21.79 -11.66 -9.87
N ALA A 190 20.73 -11.28 -9.13
CA ALA A 190 20.83 -10.86 -7.75
C ALA A 190 21.08 -12.04 -6.81
N THR A 191 21.94 -11.85 -5.82
CA THR A 191 22.08 -12.79 -4.71
C THR A 191 21.11 -12.42 -3.59
N VAL A 192 20.05 -13.19 -3.45
CA VAL A 192 19.04 -12.97 -2.41
C VAL A 192 19.43 -13.72 -1.14
N THR A 193 19.64 -12.98 -0.04
CA THR A 193 19.88 -13.56 1.28
C THR A 193 18.63 -13.41 2.14
N GLU A 194 18.03 -14.52 2.53
CA GLU A 194 16.89 -14.49 3.45
C GLU A 194 17.42 -14.20 4.87
N VAL A 195 16.95 -13.11 5.45
CA VAL A 195 17.22 -12.78 6.86
C VAL A 195 15.94 -13.05 7.65
N GLU A 196 16.01 -13.98 8.61
CA GLU A 196 14.90 -14.17 9.52
C GLU A 196 14.60 -12.85 10.25
N PRO A 197 13.34 -12.37 10.27
CA PRO A 197 13.00 -11.19 11.02
C PRO A 197 13.30 -11.47 12.48
N LYS A 198 14.22 -10.69 13.09
CA LYS A 198 14.43 -10.73 14.55
C LYS A 198 13.06 -10.52 15.17
N ALA A 199 12.54 -11.55 15.87
CA ALA A 199 11.26 -11.50 16.52
C ALA A 199 11.13 -10.16 17.28
N ALA A 200 10.25 -9.29 16.82
CA ALA A 200 9.91 -8.09 17.55
C ALA A 200 9.37 -8.56 18.91
N LYS A 201 10.13 -8.29 19.99
CA LYS A 201 9.65 -8.58 21.34
C LYS A 201 8.26 -7.97 21.48
N PRO A 202 7.25 -8.73 21.95
CA PRO A 202 5.92 -8.17 22.18
C PRO A 202 6.08 -6.95 23.08
N LYS A 203 5.61 -5.78 22.64
CA LYS A 203 5.48 -4.62 23.52
C LYS A 203 4.53 -5.04 24.62
N GLU A 204 5.06 -5.28 25.81
CA GLU A 204 4.26 -5.51 27.01
C GLU A 204 3.22 -4.38 27.13
N ALA A 205 1.95 -4.77 27.04
CA ALA A 205 0.85 -3.89 27.35
C ALA A 205 1.04 -3.43 28.81
N LYS A 206 1.39 -2.17 29.02
CA LYS A 206 1.44 -1.56 30.33
C LYS A 206 0.06 -1.73 30.98
N LYS A 207 -0.04 -2.69 31.92
CA LYS A 207 -1.15 -2.78 32.86
C LYS A 207 -1.20 -1.48 33.64
N THR A 208 -2.17 -0.63 33.33
CA THR A 208 -2.54 0.48 34.20
C THR A 208 -3.10 -0.08 35.51
N THR A 209 -2.27 -0.16 36.52
CA THR A 209 -2.72 -0.44 37.88
C THR A 209 -3.54 0.77 38.38
N ALA A 210 -4.84 0.59 38.46
CA ALA A 210 -5.75 1.50 39.10
C ALA A 210 -5.38 1.59 40.58
N LYS A 211 -4.79 2.73 41.00
CA LYS A 211 -4.46 3.05 42.38
C LYS A 211 -5.75 3.46 43.09
N LYS A 212 -6.24 2.57 43.93
CA LYS A 212 -7.36 2.77 44.84
C LYS A 212 -6.96 3.83 45.88
N SER A 213 -7.47 5.06 45.76
CA SER A 213 -7.32 6.05 46.80
C SER A 213 -8.50 5.99 47.78
N THR A 214 -8.22 5.49 48.96
CA THR A 214 -9.12 5.56 50.12
C THR A 214 -9.22 7.01 50.61
N ALA A 215 -10.43 7.52 50.60
CA ALA A 215 -10.80 8.79 51.20
C ALA A 215 -10.65 8.70 52.73
N LYS A 216 -9.97 9.65 53.32
CA LYS A 216 -10.06 9.94 54.77
C LYS A 216 -10.49 11.38 54.93
N SER A 217 -11.72 11.50 55.43
CA SER A 217 -12.38 12.68 55.90
C SER A 217 -11.60 13.33 57.05
N THR A 218 -11.40 14.63 57.03
CA THR A 218 -11.38 15.45 58.24
C THR A 218 -11.83 16.87 57.94
N ALA A 219 -12.91 17.24 58.59
CA ALA A 219 -13.51 18.56 58.64
C ALA A 219 -12.71 19.52 59.52
N LYS A 220 -12.64 20.80 59.13
CA LYS A 220 -12.60 21.96 60.04
C LYS A 220 -12.65 23.25 59.24
N LYS A 221 -13.73 23.87 59.12
CA LYS A 221 -14.38 25.03 59.87
C LYS A 221 -13.55 26.31 59.88
N THR A 222 -14.29 27.38 59.52
CA THR A 222 -14.15 28.84 59.87
C THR A 222 -13.20 29.62 58.93
N THR A 223 -13.51 30.79 58.45
CA THR A 223 -14.45 31.93 58.61
C THR A 223 -14.03 33.03 57.62
N LYS A 224 -15.02 33.64 56.96
CA LYS A 224 -15.31 35.08 56.78
C LYS A 224 -14.21 36.08 56.37
N LYS A 225 -14.41 36.74 55.22
CA LYS A 225 -14.60 38.21 55.02
C LYS A 225 -14.51 38.51 53.55
N GLU A 226 -15.56 38.93 52.97
CA GLU A 226 -15.92 40.31 52.55
C GLU A 226 -14.74 41.16 52.06
N LYS A 227 -14.76 41.63 50.86
CA LYS A 227 -15.14 42.94 50.32
C LYS A 227 -14.48 43.22 49.02
N ASP A 228 -15.28 43.52 48.09
CA ASP A 228 -15.44 44.76 47.31
C ASP A 228 -14.36 45.23 46.35
N GLU A 229 -14.94 45.65 45.26
CA GLU A 229 -14.69 46.79 44.35
C GLU A 229 -13.83 46.51 43.15
N GLU A 230 -14.49 46.50 42.01
CA GLU A 230 -14.88 47.58 41.07
C GLU A 230 -13.73 48.05 40.16
N ALA A 231 -14.09 48.00 38.89
CA ALA A 231 -13.78 48.96 37.83
C ALA A 231 -12.35 49.05 37.24
N LYS A 232 -12.14 48.60 36.08
CA LYS A 232 -12.12 49.45 34.88
C LYS A 232 -12.04 48.61 33.64
#